data_5efe29fad01b56b32849d04774cc5876
#
_entry.id   5efe29fad01b56b32849d04774cc5876
#
_cell.length_a   1.000
_cell.length_b   1.000
_cell.length_c   1.000
_cell.angle_alpha   90.00
_cell.angle_beta   90.00
_cell.angle_gamma   90.00
#
_symmetry.space_group_name_H-M   'P 1'
#
loop_
_entity.id
_entity.type
_entity.pdbx_description
1 polymer ?
#
loop_
_entity_poly.entity_id
_entity_poly.type
_entity_poly.pdbx_seq_one_letter_code
_entity_poly.pdbx_strand_id
1 'polypeptide(L)'
;RQMCIRDRYIPSDEGFANETPYDVGPAEFLNYVRNSEYIFTDSFHCSVFSILYKKNFFVFSRFSENAMQNTNTRIDNLLSLTNLSQRKIDTKKNIDNLLSMPLDYVDVDERLEILRKSSLAYLEQALKGIEL
;
A
#
# COMPACT_ATOMS: atom_id res chain seq x y z
N ARG A 1 1.83 -13.66 -11.78
CA ARG A 1 3.01 -13.90 -10.92
C ARG A 1 2.74 -13.33 -9.54
N GLN A 2 2.77 -14.19 -8.56
CA GLN A 2 2.80 -13.75 -7.18
C GLN A 2 4.22 -13.26 -6.88
N MET A 3 4.36 -12.00 -6.50
CA MET A 3 5.62 -11.47 -5.99
C MET A 3 5.43 -11.04 -4.55
N CYS A 4 6.22 -11.62 -3.66
CA CYS A 4 6.32 -11.18 -2.28
C CYS A 4 7.51 -10.24 -2.19
N ILE A 5 7.26 -8.94 -2.00
CA ILE A 5 8.31 -7.94 -1.80
C ILE A 5 8.35 -7.60 -0.32
N ARG A 6 9.51 -7.77 0.30
CA ARG A 6 9.77 -7.35 1.67
C ARG A 6 10.83 -6.25 1.69
N ASP A 7 10.62 -5.26 2.55
CA ASP A 7 11.58 -4.17 2.78
C ASP A 7 12.86 -4.64 3.47
N ARG A 8 12.87 -5.84 4.02
CA ARG A 8 14.03 -6.42 4.71
C ARG A 8 14.18 -7.89 4.39
N TYR A 9 15.40 -8.28 4.06
CA TYR A 9 15.80 -9.67 3.98
C TYR A 9 15.80 -10.30 5.38
N ILE A 10 15.07 -11.38 5.53
CA ILE A 10 15.09 -12.22 6.73
C ILE A 10 15.55 -13.61 6.29
N PRO A 11 16.67 -14.13 6.84
CA PRO A 11 17.21 -15.43 6.43
C PRO A 11 16.23 -16.60 6.54
N SER A 12 15.23 -16.50 7.42
CA SER A 12 14.15 -17.50 7.57
C SER A 12 13.20 -17.56 6.38
N ASP A 13 13.29 -16.64 5.44
CA ASP A 13 12.45 -16.60 4.24
C ASP A 13 13.06 -17.41 3.07
N GLU A 14 14.26 -17.95 3.25
CA GLU A 14 14.87 -18.84 2.28
C GLU A 14 14.00 -20.09 2.07
N GLY A 15 13.57 -20.29 0.83
CA GLY A 15 12.70 -21.40 0.42
C GLY A 15 11.20 -21.06 0.37
N PHE A 16 10.77 -19.89 0.83
CA PHE A 16 9.38 -19.44 0.72
C PHE A 16 9.13 -18.65 -0.57
N ALA A 17 10.06 -17.83 -0.99
CA ALA A 17 9.95 -17.00 -2.18
C ALA A 17 10.71 -17.61 -3.36
N ASN A 18 10.16 -17.46 -4.57
CA ASN A 18 10.84 -17.91 -5.80
C ASN A 18 12.09 -17.07 -6.08
N GLU A 19 12.05 -15.80 -5.73
CA GLU A 19 13.14 -14.86 -5.88
C GLU A 19 13.24 -13.98 -4.63
N THR A 20 14.43 -13.89 -4.07
CA THR A 20 14.75 -12.99 -2.96
C THR A 20 15.84 -12.02 -3.40
N PRO A 21 15.50 -10.99 -4.21
CA PRO A 21 16.51 -10.07 -4.71
C PRO A 21 17.12 -9.29 -3.56
N TYR A 22 18.44 -9.37 -3.47
CA TYR A 22 19.22 -8.81 -2.38
C TYR A 22 19.48 -7.30 -2.56
N ASP A 23 19.59 -6.86 -3.80
CA ASP A 23 20.04 -5.51 -4.17
C ASP A 23 18.91 -4.75 -4.89
N VAL A 24 17.88 -4.41 -4.13
CA VAL A 24 16.71 -3.70 -4.66
C VAL A 24 16.78 -2.22 -4.27
N GLY A 25 17.11 -1.38 -5.25
CA GLY A 25 17.00 0.06 -5.13
C GLY A 25 15.57 0.57 -5.34
N PRO A 26 15.33 1.90 -5.19
CA PRO A 26 14.00 2.47 -5.36
C PRO A 26 13.39 2.26 -6.75
N ALA A 27 14.17 2.34 -7.81
CA ALA A 27 13.71 2.14 -9.18
C ALA A 27 13.29 0.69 -9.43
N GLU A 28 14.07 -0.27 -8.98
CA GLU A 28 13.79 -1.70 -9.07
C GLU A 28 12.54 -2.05 -8.25
N PHE A 29 12.38 -1.48 -7.06
CA PHE A 29 11.19 -1.64 -6.23
C PHE A 29 9.92 -1.21 -6.98
N LEU A 30 9.93 -0.02 -7.57
CA LEU A 30 8.79 0.49 -8.35
C LEU A 30 8.51 -0.39 -9.57
N ASN A 31 9.55 -0.91 -10.22
CA ASN A 31 9.41 -1.83 -11.35
C ASN A 31 8.74 -3.16 -10.93
N TYR A 32 9.10 -3.70 -9.78
CA TYR A 32 8.42 -4.87 -9.21
C TYR A 32 6.94 -4.59 -8.94
N VAL A 33 6.62 -3.45 -8.32
CA VAL A 33 5.23 -3.06 -8.07
C VAL A 33 4.45 -2.95 -9.38
N ARG A 34 4.99 -2.28 -10.38
CA ARG A 34 4.33 -2.08 -11.69
C ARG A 34 4.04 -3.40 -12.42
N ASN A 35 4.92 -4.37 -12.32
CA ASN A 35 4.82 -5.65 -13.04
C ASN A 35 4.15 -6.76 -12.23
N SER A 36 3.80 -6.53 -10.98
CA SER A 36 3.12 -7.50 -10.14
C SER A 36 1.65 -7.62 -10.51
N GLU A 37 1.13 -8.84 -10.50
CA GLU A 37 -0.31 -9.11 -10.59
C GLU A 37 -0.99 -8.93 -9.23
N TYR A 38 -0.37 -9.47 -8.18
CA TYR A 38 -0.80 -9.34 -6.79
C TYR A 38 0.33 -8.86 -5.91
N ILE A 39 0.01 -8.03 -4.93
CA ILE A 39 0.97 -7.51 -3.97
C ILE A 39 0.47 -7.81 -2.56
N PHE A 40 1.32 -8.42 -1.76
CA PHE A 40 1.08 -8.66 -0.34
C PHE A 40 2.16 -7.90 0.45
N THR A 41 1.75 -6.98 1.28
CA THR A 41 2.68 -6.08 1.94
C THR A 41 2.24 -5.70 3.35
N ASP A 42 3.19 -5.35 4.18
CA ASP A 42 2.99 -4.71 5.48
C ASP A 42 3.51 -3.25 5.48
N SER A 43 3.94 -2.77 4.32
CA SER A 43 4.56 -1.46 4.15
C SER A 43 3.56 -0.40 3.73
N PHE A 44 3.60 0.76 4.40
CA PHE A 44 2.81 1.94 4.03
C PHE A 44 3.16 2.43 2.62
N HIS A 45 4.45 2.58 2.31
CA HIS A 45 4.89 3.06 0.99
C HIS A 45 4.50 2.10 -0.14
N CYS A 46 4.64 0.80 0.08
CA CYS A 46 4.22 -0.20 -0.89
C CYS A 46 2.71 -0.14 -1.14
N SER A 47 1.91 0.09 -0.11
CA SER A 47 0.46 0.29 -0.23
C SER A 47 0.13 1.53 -1.06
N VAL A 48 0.81 2.66 -0.83
CA VAL A 48 0.64 3.88 -1.61
C VAL A 48 0.94 3.65 -3.09
N PHE A 49 2.08 3.04 -3.41
CA PHE A 49 2.45 2.75 -4.79
C PHE A 49 1.53 1.73 -5.46
N SER A 50 1.02 0.75 -4.70
CA SER A 50 0.03 -0.20 -5.18
C SER A 50 -1.26 0.51 -5.61
N ILE A 51 -1.72 1.49 -4.86
CA ILE A 51 -2.87 2.33 -5.22
C ILE A 51 -2.57 3.18 -6.45
N LEU A 52 -1.42 3.86 -6.49
CA LEU A 52 -1.03 4.72 -7.60
C LEU A 52 -0.91 3.96 -8.92
N TYR A 53 -0.41 2.73 -8.89
CA TYR A 53 -0.31 1.86 -10.06
C TYR A 53 -1.54 0.97 -10.29
N LYS A 54 -2.60 1.15 -9.51
CA LYS A 54 -3.87 0.41 -9.64
C LYS A 54 -3.70 -1.10 -9.57
N LYS A 55 -2.96 -1.55 -8.56
CA LYS A 55 -2.64 -2.97 -8.37
C LYS A 55 -3.64 -3.68 -7.45
N ASN A 56 -3.76 -4.97 -7.64
CA ASN A 56 -4.39 -5.85 -6.66
C ASN A 56 -3.43 -6.05 -5.50
N PHE A 57 -3.76 -5.50 -4.33
CA PHE A 57 -2.90 -5.58 -3.16
C PHE A 57 -3.68 -5.92 -1.91
N PHE A 58 -2.95 -6.48 -0.96
CA PHE A 58 -3.44 -6.81 0.37
C PHE A 58 -2.41 -6.37 1.40
N VAL A 59 -2.89 -5.89 2.54
CA VAL A 59 -2.04 -5.38 3.61
C VAL A 59 -2.17 -6.23 4.85
N PHE A 60 -1.03 -6.64 5.40
CA PHE A 60 -0.95 -7.32 6.68
C PHE A 60 -0.62 -6.34 7.80
N SER A 61 -1.11 -6.60 9.00
CA SER A 61 -0.65 -5.89 10.17
C SER A 61 0.75 -6.37 10.58
N ARG A 62 1.70 -5.44 10.63
CA ARG A 62 3.11 -5.74 10.95
C ARG A 62 3.32 -6.15 12.40
N PHE A 63 2.48 -5.63 13.31
CA PHE A 63 2.63 -5.81 14.75
C PHE A 63 1.29 -6.12 15.41
N SER A 64 1.34 -6.83 16.54
CA SER A 64 0.20 -6.93 17.43
C SER A 64 -0.22 -5.53 17.91
N GLU A 65 -1.49 -5.34 18.19
CA GLU A 65 -2.13 -4.05 18.50
C GLU A 65 -1.39 -3.18 19.55
N ASN A 66 -0.52 -3.79 20.36
CA ASN A 66 0.17 -3.11 21.45
C ASN A 66 1.57 -2.56 21.12
N ALA A 67 2.17 -2.87 19.95
CA ALA A 67 3.60 -2.66 19.78
C ALA A 67 3.99 -1.44 18.93
N MET A 68 3.19 -0.99 17.96
CA MET A 68 3.46 0.23 17.18
C MET A 68 2.19 0.81 16.58
N GLN A 69 1.51 1.64 17.31
CA GLN A 69 0.28 2.30 16.89
C GLN A 69 0.44 3.17 15.63
N ASN A 70 1.60 3.80 15.44
CA ASN A 70 1.77 4.82 14.40
C ASN A 70 1.78 4.27 12.96
N THR A 71 2.41 3.12 12.69
CA THR A 71 2.49 2.56 11.34
C THR A 71 1.16 1.96 10.91
N ASN A 72 0.50 1.21 11.79
CA ASN A 72 -0.83 0.65 11.53
C ASN A 72 -1.87 1.75 11.34
N THR A 73 -1.81 2.83 12.13
CA THR A 73 -2.71 3.98 12.02
C THR A 73 -2.59 4.67 10.65
N ARG A 74 -1.38 4.85 10.14
CA ARG A 74 -1.16 5.46 8.83
C ARG A 74 -1.75 4.61 7.70
N ILE A 75 -1.56 3.30 7.76
CA ILE A 75 -2.13 2.35 6.80
C ILE A 75 -3.66 2.37 6.90
N ASP A 76 -4.21 2.31 8.11
CA ASP A 76 -5.65 2.32 8.33
C ASP A 76 -6.29 3.61 7.80
N ASN A 77 -5.66 4.76 8.01
CA ASN A 77 -6.10 6.04 7.47
C ASN A 77 -6.07 6.06 5.94
N LEU A 78 -4.99 5.56 5.33
CA LEU A 78 -4.87 5.48 3.88
C LEU A 78 -5.98 4.61 3.28
N LEU A 79 -6.20 3.44 3.82
CA LEU A 79 -7.23 2.52 3.35
C LEU A 79 -8.65 3.07 3.56
N SER A 80 -8.89 3.75 4.67
CA SER A 80 -10.17 4.40 4.95
C SER A 80 -10.46 5.54 3.97
N LEU A 81 -9.49 6.41 3.72
CA LEU A 81 -9.62 7.54 2.78
C LEU A 81 -9.87 7.09 1.34
N THR A 82 -9.32 5.96 0.95
CA THR A 82 -9.46 5.38 -0.40
C THR A 82 -10.57 4.35 -0.51
N ASN A 83 -11.33 4.11 0.56
CA ASN A 83 -12.35 3.06 0.64
C ASN A 83 -11.84 1.64 0.33
N LEU A 84 -10.64 1.35 0.79
CA LEU A 84 -9.95 0.07 0.58
C LEU A 84 -9.70 -0.70 1.88
N SER A 85 -10.46 -0.42 2.94
CA SER A 85 -10.28 -1.07 4.26
C SER A 85 -10.45 -2.60 4.20
N GLN A 86 -11.21 -3.12 3.25
CA GLN A 86 -11.36 -4.56 3.01
C GLN A 86 -10.06 -5.22 2.51
N ARG A 87 -9.07 -4.46 2.08
CA ARG A 87 -7.77 -4.97 1.65
C ARG A 87 -6.81 -5.28 2.80
N LYS A 88 -7.17 -4.88 4.00
CA LYS A 88 -6.45 -5.30 5.20
C LYS A 88 -6.80 -6.75 5.54
N ILE A 89 -5.79 -7.61 5.55
CA ILE A 89 -5.94 -9.02 5.90
C ILE A 89 -5.71 -9.22 7.39
N ASP A 90 -6.71 -9.79 8.03
CA ASP A 90 -6.56 -10.43 9.34
C ASP A 90 -6.32 -11.95 9.12
N THR A 91 -5.47 -12.57 9.93
CA THR A 91 -5.07 -13.97 9.83
C THR A 91 -6.24 -14.98 9.84
N LYS A 92 -7.44 -14.53 10.18
CA LYS A 92 -8.67 -15.35 10.22
C LYS A 92 -9.49 -15.34 8.95
N LYS A 93 -9.16 -14.49 7.97
CA LYS A 93 -9.91 -14.40 6.71
C LYS A 93 -9.41 -15.42 5.70
N ASN A 94 -10.35 -16.06 5.01
CA ASN A 94 -10.02 -16.98 3.94
C ASN A 94 -9.44 -16.21 2.74
N ILE A 95 -8.22 -16.53 2.35
CA ILE A 95 -7.49 -15.89 1.25
C ILE A 95 -8.21 -16.07 -0.08
N ASP A 96 -8.84 -17.20 -0.34
CA ASP A 96 -9.56 -17.45 -1.58
C ASP A 96 -10.72 -16.48 -1.78
N ASN A 97 -11.46 -16.16 -0.72
CA ASN A 97 -12.52 -15.15 -0.78
C ASN A 97 -11.96 -13.75 -1.02
N LEU A 98 -10.79 -13.44 -0.50
CA LEU A 98 -10.13 -12.15 -0.69
C LEU A 98 -9.65 -11.96 -2.13
N LEU A 99 -9.06 -13.01 -2.73
CA LEU A 99 -8.59 -12.97 -4.13
C LEU A 99 -9.72 -12.81 -5.13
N SER A 100 -10.93 -13.26 -4.79
CA SER A 100 -12.13 -13.12 -5.63
C SER A 100 -12.85 -11.78 -5.46
N MET A 101 -12.47 -10.94 -4.49
CA MET A 101 -13.12 -9.65 -4.26
C MET A 101 -12.77 -8.66 -5.37
N PRO A 102 -13.78 -8.04 -6.01
CA PRO A 102 -13.52 -7.03 -7.02
C PRO A 102 -12.89 -5.78 -6.39
N LEU A 103 -11.96 -5.17 -7.11
CA LEU A 103 -11.33 -3.92 -6.74
C LEU A 103 -11.75 -2.84 -7.74
N ASP A 104 -12.52 -1.88 -7.25
CA ASP A 104 -12.99 -0.75 -8.05
C ASP A 104 -12.08 0.45 -7.90
N TYR A 105 -11.18 0.63 -8.86
CA TYR A 105 -10.30 1.79 -8.91
C TYR A 105 -10.99 3.07 -9.41
N VAL A 106 -12.19 3.00 -9.97
CA VAL A 106 -12.95 4.20 -10.36
C VAL A 106 -13.33 4.99 -9.11
N ASP A 107 -13.89 4.34 -8.11
CA ASP A 107 -14.19 4.98 -6.81
C ASP A 107 -12.92 5.50 -6.12
N VAL A 108 -11.83 4.72 -6.15
CA VAL A 108 -10.55 5.14 -5.58
C VAL A 108 -10.01 6.40 -6.29
N ASP A 109 -10.04 6.45 -7.60
CA ASP A 109 -9.58 7.60 -8.39
C ASP A 109 -10.42 8.86 -8.09
N GLU A 110 -11.73 8.74 -7.96
CA GLU A 110 -12.60 9.84 -7.59
C GLU A 110 -12.26 10.39 -6.19
N ARG A 111 -12.05 9.52 -5.22
CA ARG A 111 -11.64 9.90 -3.86
C ARG A 111 -10.28 10.57 -3.82
N LEU A 112 -9.31 10.04 -4.57
CA LEU A 112 -7.98 10.63 -4.69
C LEU A 112 -8.03 12.01 -5.34
N GLU A 113 -8.88 12.22 -6.33
CA GLU A 113 -9.03 13.52 -6.98
C GLU A 113 -9.62 14.58 -6.04
N ILE A 114 -10.61 14.21 -5.23
CA ILE A 114 -11.17 15.07 -4.18
C ILE A 114 -10.08 15.46 -3.16
N LEU A 115 -9.28 14.50 -2.71
CA LEU A 115 -8.18 14.74 -1.77
C LEU A 115 -7.09 15.62 -2.37
N ARG A 116 -6.74 15.44 -3.64
CA ARG A 116 -5.77 16.28 -4.35
C ARG A 116 -6.24 17.72 -4.45
N LYS A 117 -7.49 17.95 -4.83
CA LYS A 117 -8.09 19.30 -4.91
C LYS A 117 -8.07 19.99 -3.56
N SER A 118 -8.45 19.30 -2.51
CA SER A 118 -8.40 19.82 -1.14
C SER A 118 -6.98 20.18 -0.70
N SER A 119 -6.01 19.32 -0.99
CA SER A 119 -4.60 19.54 -0.65
C SER A 119 -3.99 20.71 -1.43
N LEU A 120 -4.29 20.82 -2.72
CA LEU A 120 -3.83 21.91 -3.57
C LEU A 120 -4.45 23.24 -3.13
N ALA A 121 -5.73 23.28 -2.81
CA ALA A 121 -6.39 24.49 -2.29
C ALA A 121 -5.76 24.95 -0.97
N TYR A 122 -5.43 24.02 -0.07
CA TYR A 122 -4.71 24.33 1.16
C TYR A 122 -3.32 24.92 0.90
N LEU A 123 -2.56 24.32 -0.02
CA LEU A 123 -1.22 24.81 -0.39
C LEU A 123 -1.28 26.19 -1.04
N GLU A 124 -2.20 26.43 -1.95
CA GLU A 124 -2.40 27.75 -2.57
C GLU A 124 -2.72 28.81 -1.53
N GLN A 125 -3.60 28.50 -0.57
CA GLN A 125 -3.96 29.41 0.50
C GLN A 125 -2.76 29.69 1.42
N ALA A 126 -1.98 28.67 1.77
CA ALA A 126 -0.78 28.82 2.58
C ALA A 126 0.29 29.66 1.88
N LEU A 127 0.48 29.49 0.59
CA LEU A 127 1.46 30.23 -0.20
C LEU A 127 1.07 31.69 -0.45
N LYS A 128 -0.22 32.00 -0.53
CA LYS A 128 -0.71 33.40 -0.65
C LYS A 128 -0.36 34.28 0.55
N GLY A 129 -0.09 33.67 1.72
CA GLY A 129 0.36 34.38 2.92
C GLY A 129 1.87 34.64 2.98
N ILE A 130 2.63 34.15 2.01
CA ILE A 130 4.08 34.31 1.94
C ILE A 130 4.38 35.38 0.88
N GLU A 131 4.69 36.59 1.32
CA GLU A 131 5.29 37.60 0.42
C GLU A 131 6.73 37.15 0.11
N LEU A 132 6.95 36.78 -1.12
CA LEU A 132 8.29 36.55 -1.65
C LEU A 132 8.94 37.86 -2.05
#